data_772f9f97a4dd048cf540cb5b93e047e8
#
_entry.id   772f9f97a4dd048cf540cb5b93e047e8
#
_cell.length_a   1.000
_cell.length_b   1.000
_cell.length_c   1.000
_cell.angle_alpha   90.00
_cell.angle_beta   90.00
_cell.angle_gamma   90.00
#
_symmetry.space_group_name_H-M   'P 1'
#
loop_
_entity.id
_entity.type
_entity.pdbx_description
1 polymer ?
#
loop_
_entity_poly.entity_id
_entity_poly.type
_entity_poly.pdbx_seq_one_letter_code
_entity_poly.pdbx_strand_id
1 'polypeptide(L)'
;MMAWEPMKDLVEKTLDEVLPRAEARPAALSEAMRYAVGTGGKRIRPLVCLASAVAVGGKAEDAKYPAAAIELLHNYTLIHDDLPAMDNDRERRGKPTVWVKFGEANAILAGDALLALAYQVAAKAPRNIAAIVDVLGEKGVGVVQGQVEDVACSKSEVSKPQTSNLKPQTDDFIYCHKTADLFIAAAAMGGLAGGGSEADVAALKEFALNLGLAFQYEDDLLDGDGIYPPAETERLVRETTAAAVAALDQLPCDTTFLRELAHKLIGRKV
;
A
#
# COMPACT_ATOMS: atom_id res chain seq x y z
N MET A 1 17.78 4.93 -17.02
CA MET A 1 16.31 5.01 -16.82
C MET A 1 15.83 3.64 -16.40
N MET A 2 15.37 3.50 -15.16
CA MET A 2 14.78 2.24 -14.72
C MET A 2 13.42 2.07 -15.40
N ALA A 3 13.27 0.98 -16.14
CA ALA A 3 12.03 0.70 -16.85
C ALA A 3 11.01 0.05 -15.90
N TRP A 4 9.73 0.37 -16.07
CA TRP A 4 8.63 -0.13 -15.27
C TRP A 4 8.54 -1.68 -15.25
N GLU A 5 8.64 -2.30 -16.43
CA GLU A 5 8.50 -3.74 -16.59
C GLU A 5 9.57 -4.57 -15.85
N PRO A 6 10.89 -4.29 -15.91
CA PRO A 6 11.87 -5.06 -15.17
C PRO A 6 11.68 -5.03 -13.66
N MET A 7 11.22 -3.88 -13.09
CA MET A 7 10.92 -3.82 -11.66
C MET A 7 9.68 -4.63 -11.30
N LYS A 8 8.65 -4.58 -12.14
CA LYS A 8 7.45 -5.37 -11.96
C LYS A 8 7.76 -6.87 -12.04
N ASP A 9 8.58 -7.29 -13.01
CA ASP A 9 9.04 -8.68 -13.14
C ASP A 9 9.80 -9.15 -11.89
N LEU A 10 10.65 -8.29 -11.32
CA LEU A 10 11.34 -8.58 -10.06
C LEU A 10 10.36 -8.79 -8.91
N VAL A 11 9.31 -7.97 -8.82
CA VAL A 11 8.25 -8.11 -7.80
C VAL A 11 7.51 -9.44 -7.99
N GLU A 12 7.01 -9.72 -9.20
CA GLU A 12 6.21 -10.93 -9.46
C GLU A 12 7.05 -12.21 -9.22
N LYS A 13 8.30 -12.22 -9.65
CA LYS A 13 9.22 -13.34 -9.38
C LYS A 13 9.47 -13.52 -7.89
N THR A 14 9.66 -12.44 -7.15
CA THR A 14 9.89 -12.52 -5.70
C THR A 14 8.64 -12.98 -4.96
N LEU A 15 7.45 -12.52 -5.35
CA LEU A 15 6.18 -12.98 -4.79
C LEU A 15 5.98 -14.48 -5.03
N ASP A 16 6.28 -14.97 -6.25
CA ASP A 16 6.20 -16.41 -6.54
C ASP A 16 7.19 -17.24 -5.73
N GLU A 17 8.41 -16.72 -5.52
CA GLU A 17 9.45 -17.34 -4.69
C GLU A 17 9.03 -17.50 -3.22
N VAL A 18 8.37 -16.50 -2.64
CA VAL A 18 8.07 -16.45 -1.19
C VAL A 18 6.73 -17.08 -0.83
N LEU A 19 5.79 -17.15 -1.74
CA LEU A 19 4.49 -17.78 -1.51
C LEU A 19 4.64 -19.32 -1.42
N PRO A 20 3.87 -19.99 -0.54
CA PRO A 20 3.87 -21.45 -0.49
C PRO A 20 3.44 -22.03 -1.83
N ARG A 21 3.97 -23.21 -2.20
CA ARG A 21 3.50 -23.92 -3.40
C ARG A 21 2.01 -24.24 -3.26
N ALA A 22 1.26 -24.25 -4.35
CA ALA A 22 -0.19 -24.47 -4.32
C ALA A 22 -0.56 -25.81 -3.63
N GLU A 23 0.27 -26.85 -3.83
CA GLU A 23 0.07 -28.17 -3.26
C GLU A 23 0.57 -28.31 -1.81
N ALA A 24 1.18 -27.27 -1.23
CA ALA A 24 1.67 -27.31 0.14
C ALA A 24 0.50 -27.48 1.12
N ARG A 25 0.68 -28.35 2.13
CA ARG A 25 -0.38 -28.60 3.14
C ARG A 25 -0.46 -27.46 4.14
N PRO A 26 -1.71 -26.99 4.43
CA PRO A 26 -2.99 -27.37 3.82
C PRO A 26 -3.17 -26.67 2.45
N ALA A 27 -3.50 -27.43 1.39
CA ALA A 27 -3.60 -26.91 0.03
C ALA A 27 -4.62 -25.76 -0.10
N ALA A 28 -5.77 -25.85 0.57
CA ALA A 28 -6.78 -24.80 0.55
C ALA A 28 -6.25 -23.43 0.99
N LEU A 29 -5.37 -23.38 2.00
CA LEU A 29 -4.72 -22.16 2.45
C LEU A 29 -3.73 -21.64 1.40
N SER A 30 -2.86 -22.50 0.89
CA SER A 30 -1.84 -22.15 -0.08
C SER A 30 -2.44 -21.65 -1.39
N GLU A 31 -3.52 -22.29 -1.86
CA GLU A 31 -4.29 -21.89 -3.03
C GLU A 31 -4.97 -20.52 -2.82
N ALA A 32 -5.59 -20.29 -1.65
CA ALA A 32 -6.24 -19.02 -1.33
C ALA A 32 -5.24 -17.86 -1.28
N MET A 33 -4.08 -18.02 -0.64
CA MET A 33 -2.99 -17.04 -0.60
C MET A 33 -2.49 -16.71 -2.01
N ARG A 34 -2.18 -17.74 -2.83
CA ARG A 34 -1.74 -17.55 -4.22
C ARG A 34 -2.82 -16.90 -5.08
N TYR A 35 -4.07 -17.28 -4.89
CA TYR A 35 -5.17 -16.67 -5.60
C TYR A 35 -5.28 -15.18 -5.30
N ALA A 36 -5.27 -14.79 -4.04
CA ALA A 36 -5.33 -13.39 -3.63
C ALA A 36 -4.24 -12.54 -4.29
N VAL A 37 -2.98 -12.95 -4.13
CA VAL A 37 -1.84 -12.24 -4.71
C VAL A 37 -1.84 -12.29 -6.24
N GLY A 38 -2.28 -13.41 -6.83
CA GLY A 38 -2.33 -13.66 -8.29
C GLY A 38 -3.53 -13.03 -9.00
N THR A 39 -4.48 -12.37 -8.30
CA THR A 39 -5.59 -11.65 -8.97
C THR A 39 -5.12 -10.43 -9.77
N GLY A 40 -3.85 -10.10 -9.68
CA GLY A 40 -3.23 -9.00 -10.42
C GLY A 40 -3.17 -7.71 -9.60
N GLY A 41 -2.94 -6.59 -10.30
CA GLY A 41 -2.80 -5.26 -9.70
C GLY A 41 -1.65 -4.48 -10.33
N LYS A 42 -1.64 -3.19 -10.08
CA LYS A 42 -0.61 -2.27 -10.60
C LYS A 42 0.74 -2.40 -9.88
N ARG A 43 0.80 -3.12 -8.76
CA ARG A 43 2.01 -3.30 -7.91
C ARG A 43 2.67 -1.97 -7.51
N ILE A 44 1.89 -0.92 -7.28
CA ILE A 44 2.43 0.43 -7.04
C ILE A 44 3.31 0.47 -5.80
N ARG A 45 2.86 -0.09 -4.68
CA ARG A 45 3.60 -0.09 -3.41
C ARG A 45 4.93 -0.82 -3.51
N PRO A 46 5.02 -2.05 -4.04
CA PRO A 46 6.29 -2.70 -4.32
C PRO A 46 7.23 -1.88 -5.22
N LEU A 47 6.69 -1.25 -6.27
CA LEU A 47 7.49 -0.42 -7.18
C LEU A 47 8.04 0.82 -6.48
N VAL A 48 7.26 1.48 -5.61
CA VAL A 48 7.75 2.56 -4.74
C VAL A 48 8.90 2.05 -3.88
N CYS A 49 8.77 0.87 -3.27
CA CYS A 49 9.81 0.29 -2.43
C CYS A 49 11.12 0.06 -3.21
N LEU A 50 11.06 -0.57 -4.38
CA LEU A 50 12.23 -0.81 -5.23
C LEU A 50 12.89 0.50 -5.69
N ALA A 51 12.08 1.47 -6.13
CA ALA A 51 12.58 2.76 -6.61
C ALA A 51 13.19 3.61 -5.47
N SER A 52 12.65 3.52 -4.26
CA SER A 52 13.19 4.19 -3.09
C SER A 52 14.60 3.68 -2.72
N ALA A 53 14.86 2.39 -2.88
CA ALA A 53 16.21 1.85 -2.69
C ALA A 53 17.20 2.45 -3.68
N VAL A 54 16.79 2.64 -4.93
CA VAL A 54 17.66 3.26 -5.96
C VAL A 54 17.86 4.75 -5.71
N ALA A 55 16.82 5.46 -5.27
CA ALA A 55 16.89 6.89 -4.97
C ALA A 55 17.89 7.25 -3.86
N VAL A 56 18.26 6.29 -3.01
CA VAL A 56 19.27 6.45 -1.97
C VAL A 56 20.64 5.84 -2.33
N GLY A 57 20.82 5.36 -3.56
CA GLY A 57 22.08 4.79 -4.06
C GLY A 57 22.23 3.28 -3.92
N GLY A 58 21.20 2.56 -3.45
CA GLY A 58 21.13 1.11 -3.46
C GLY A 58 20.68 0.55 -4.82
N LYS A 59 20.41 -0.74 -4.85
CA LYS A 59 19.87 -1.45 -6.01
C LYS A 59 18.43 -1.87 -5.75
N ALA A 60 17.62 -2.03 -6.81
CA ALA A 60 16.27 -2.57 -6.69
C ALA A 60 16.26 -3.96 -6.02
N GLU A 61 17.26 -4.80 -6.31
CA GLU A 61 17.41 -6.12 -5.72
C GLU A 61 17.61 -6.08 -4.20
N ASP A 62 18.19 -5.02 -3.64
CA ASP A 62 18.33 -4.86 -2.19
C ASP A 62 16.97 -4.76 -1.48
N ALA A 63 15.96 -4.23 -2.16
CA ALA A 63 14.62 -4.05 -1.64
C ALA A 63 13.59 -5.10 -2.11
N LYS A 64 13.97 -6.15 -2.84
CA LYS A 64 13.02 -7.12 -3.41
C LYS A 64 12.15 -7.82 -2.34
N TYR A 65 12.73 -8.19 -1.20
CA TYR A 65 11.98 -8.80 -0.10
C TYR A 65 11.09 -7.80 0.65
N PRO A 66 11.58 -6.59 1.03
CA PRO A 66 10.70 -5.53 1.53
C PRO A 66 9.55 -5.19 0.57
N ALA A 67 9.80 -5.15 -0.75
CA ALA A 67 8.77 -4.92 -1.75
C ALA A 67 7.73 -6.05 -1.81
N ALA A 68 8.17 -7.31 -1.72
CA ALA A 68 7.24 -8.43 -1.62
C ALA A 68 6.45 -8.39 -0.30
N ALA A 69 7.10 -8.06 0.82
CA ALA A 69 6.46 -7.98 2.13
C ALA A 69 5.32 -6.96 2.17
N ILE A 70 5.55 -5.76 1.63
CA ILE A 70 4.48 -4.73 1.59
C ILE A 70 3.31 -5.14 0.69
N GLU A 71 3.56 -5.87 -0.39
CA GLU A 71 2.48 -6.39 -1.24
C GLU A 71 1.70 -7.52 -0.56
N LEU A 72 2.36 -8.40 0.20
CA LEU A 72 1.70 -9.43 1.00
C LEU A 72 0.79 -8.80 2.06
N LEU A 73 1.30 -7.80 2.80
CA LEU A 73 0.51 -7.06 3.77
C LEU A 73 -0.67 -6.32 3.10
N HIS A 74 -0.46 -5.70 1.95
CA HIS A 74 -1.56 -5.09 1.21
C HIS A 74 -2.63 -6.11 0.76
N ASN A 75 -2.23 -7.31 0.32
CA ASN A 75 -3.22 -8.33 -0.04
C ASN A 75 -3.95 -8.89 1.19
N TYR A 76 -3.31 -8.96 2.36
CA TYR A 76 -3.99 -9.25 3.63
C TYR A 76 -5.13 -8.25 3.87
N THR A 77 -4.86 -6.93 3.77
CA THR A 77 -5.91 -5.93 4.01
C THR A 77 -7.08 -6.11 3.04
N LEU A 78 -6.80 -6.29 1.75
CA LEU A 78 -7.84 -6.49 0.74
C LEU A 78 -8.72 -7.72 1.00
N ILE A 79 -8.12 -8.85 1.43
CA ILE A 79 -8.89 -10.07 1.73
C ILE A 79 -9.85 -9.82 2.89
N HIS A 80 -9.38 -9.12 3.94
CA HIS A 80 -10.19 -8.86 5.13
C HIS A 80 -11.24 -7.79 4.87
N ASP A 81 -10.92 -6.75 4.09
CA ASP A 81 -11.88 -5.72 3.67
C ASP A 81 -13.05 -6.34 2.87
N ASP A 82 -12.78 -7.31 1.99
CA ASP A 82 -13.81 -7.99 1.19
C ASP A 82 -14.81 -8.82 2.01
N LEU A 83 -14.51 -9.19 3.28
CA LEU A 83 -15.34 -10.08 4.08
C LEU A 83 -16.77 -9.54 4.30
N PRO A 84 -17.79 -10.43 4.47
CA PRO A 84 -19.17 -9.99 4.72
C PRO A 84 -19.35 -9.10 5.96
N ALA A 85 -18.47 -9.20 6.95
CA ALA A 85 -18.49 -8.36 8.15
C ALA A 85 -17.90 -6.95 7.93
N MET A 86 -17.21 -6.73 6.82
CA MET A 86 -16.55 -5.49 6.41
C MET A 86 -17.31 -4.87 5.22
N ASP A 87 -16.70 -4.83 4.04
CA ASP A 87 -17.29 -4.19 2.85
C ASP A 87 -18.27 -5.13 2.11
N ASN A 88 -18.23 -6.44 2.40
CA ASN A 88 -19.05 -7.48 1.78
C ASN A 88 -18.91 -7.51 0.25
N ASP A 89 -17.71 -7.25 -0.26
CA ASP A 89 -17.44 -7.27 -1.68
C ASP A 89 -17.38 -8.71 -2.22
N ARG A 90 -18.15 -8.98 -3.26
CA ARG A 90 -18.20 -10.29 -3.89
C ARG A 90 -17.25 -10.44 -5.06
N GLU A 91 -16.78 -9.33 -5.60
CA GLU A 91 -15.89 -9.26 -6.76
C GLU A 91 -14.82 -8.19 -6.55
N ARG A 92 -13.58 -8.50 -6.94
CA ARG A 92 -12.45 -7.58 -6.94
C ARG A 92 -11.61 -7.77 -8.20
N ARG A 93 -11.38 -6.69 -8.94
CA ARG A 93 -10.61 -6.71 -10.20
C ARG A 93 -11.19 -7.69 -11.24
N GLY A 94 -12.52 -7.80 -11.33
CA GLY A 94 -13.21 -8.69 -12.27
C GLY A 94 -13.13 -10.18 -11.91
N LYS A 95 -12.81 -10.52 -10.65
CA LYS A 95 -12.74 -11.90 -10.17
C LYS A 95 -13.47 -12.03 -8.82
N PRO A 96 -14.06 -13.21 -8.51
CA PRO A 96 -14.63 -13.46 -7.19
C PRO A 96 -13.62 -13.18 -6.09
N THR A 97 -14.07 -12.57 -4.99
CA THR A 97 -13.22 -12.35 -3.80
C THR A 97 -12.83 -13.68 -3.14
N VAL A 98 -11.83 -13.66 -2.27
CA VAL A 98 -11.32 -14.90 -1.63
C VAL A 98 -12.41 -15.60 -0.83
N TRP A 99 -13.24 -14.83 -0.08
CA TRP A 99 -14.31 -15.44 0.70
C TRP A 99 -15.42 -16.05 -0.17
N VAL A 100 -15.71 -15.49 -1.33
CA VAL A 100 -16.68 -16.06 -2.27
C VAL A 100 -16.17 -17.36 -2.86
N LYS A 101 -14.88 -17.45 -3.16
CA LYS A 101 -14.28 -18.61 -3.83
C LYS A 101 -13.89 -19.73 -2.87
N PHE A 102 -13.37 -19.40 -1.69
CA PHE A 102 -12.79 -20.37 -0.74
C PHE A 102 -13.53 -20.45 0.59
N GLY A 103 -14.57 -19.63 0.80
CA GLY A 103 -15.32 -19.49 2.04
C GLY A 103 -14.69 -18.53 3.04
N GLU A 104 -15.51 -17.98 3.93
CA GLU A 104 -15.11 -16.95 4.90
C GLU A 104 -13.96 -17.40 5.80
N ALA A 105 -14.03 -18.61 6.36
CA ALA A 105 -12.99 -19.11 7.25
C ALA A 105 -11.62 -19.19 6.55
N ASN A 106 -11.58 -19.66 5.30
CA ASN A 106 -10.33 -19.72 4.54
C ASN A 106 -9.84 -18.31 4.14
N ALA A 107 -10.75 -17.34 3.91
CA ALA A 107 -10.37 -15.96 3.64
C ALA A 107 -9.71 -15.32 4.87
N ILE A 108 -10.31 -15.46 6.06
CA ILE A 108 -9.70 -14.98 7.33
C ILE A 108 -8.31 -15.59 7.50
N LEU A 109 -8.19 -16.90 7.43
CA LEU A 109 -6.93 -17.60 7.63
C LEU A 109 -5.86 -17.29 6.56
N ALA A 110 -6.30 -17.05 5.31
CA ALA A 110 -5.38 -16.63 4.25
C ALA A 110 -4.84 -15.21 4.47
N GLY A 111 -5.69 -14.29 4.95
CA GLY A 111 -5.26 -12.96 5.36
C GLY A 111 -4.24 -13.01 6.50
N ASP A 112 -4.53 -13.75 7.58
CA ASP A 112 -3.62 -13.93 8.72
C ASP A 112 -2.28 -14.54 8.29
N ALA A 113 -2.32 -15.53 7.40
CA ALA A 113 -1.11 -16.16 6.89
C ALA A 113 -0.27 -15.22 6.01
N LEU A 114 -0.91 -14.39 5.17
CA LEU A 114 -0.20 -13.36 4.37
C LEU A 114 0.42 -12.30 5.25
N LEU A 115 -0.28 -11.85 6.31
CA LEU A 115 0.27 -10.92 7.29
C LEU A 115 1.51 -11.50 8.00
N ALA A 116 1.43 -12.73 8.49
CA ALA A 116 2.58 -13.41 9.11
C ALA A 116 3.74 -13.61 8.13
N LEU A 117 3.44 -14.00 6.88
CA LEU A 117 4.43 -14.19 5.83
C LEU A 117 5.10 -12.85 5.46
N ALA A 118 4.38 -11.73 5.49
CA ALA A 118 4.94 -10.41 5.22
C ALA A 118 6.10 -10.09 6.18
N TYR A 119 5.94 -10.32 7.48
CA TYR A 119 7.02 -10.15 8.46
C TYR A 119 8.20 -11.10 8.23
N GLN A 120 7.91 -12.37 7.92
CA GLN A 120 8.95 -13.36 7.61
C GLN A 120 9.77 -12.95 6.38
N VAL A 121 9.10 -12.39 5.36
CA VAL A 121 9.73 -11.94 4.11
C VAL A 121 10.51 -10.65 4.34
N ALA A 122 9.97 -9.68 5.09
CA ALA A 122 10.67 -8.45 5.44
C ALA A 122 11.99 -8.73 6.18
N ALA A 123 12.02 -9.75 7.03
CA ALA A 123 13.21 -10.19 7.75
C ALA A 123 14.34 -10.77 6.84
N LYS A 124 14.07 -10.98 5.53
CA LYS A 124 15.09 -11.39 4.55
C LYS A 124 15.82 -10.19 3.90
N ALA A 125 15.52 -8.96 4.32
CA ALA A 125 16.22 -7.77 3.84
C ALA A 125 17.74 -7.87 4.07
N PRO A 126 18.59 -7.35 3.17
CA PRO A 126 20.05 -7.51 3.26
C PRO A 126 20.66 -6.67 4.40
N ARG A 127 19.95 -5.64 4.88
CA ARG A 127 20.40 -4.73 5.95
C ARG A 127 19.19 -4.06 6.64
N ASN A 128 19.44 -3.41 7.78
CA ASN A 128 18.45 -2.65 8.55
C ASN A 128 17.17 -3.43 8.88
N ILE A 129 17.29 -4.76 9.07
CA ILE A 129 16.17 -5.69 9.22
C ILE A 129 15.22 -5.24 10.34
N ALA A 130 15.75 -4.90 11.51
CA ALA A 130 14.93 -4.48 12.66
C ALA A 130 14.09 -3.24 12.33
N ALA A 131 14.69 -2.22 11.71
CA ALA A 131 14.00 -1.00 11.31
C ALA A 131 12.95 -1.25 10.21
N ILE A 132 13.24 -2.14 9.26
CA ILE A 132 12.29 -2.53 8.20
C ILE A 132 11.07 -3.24 8.81
N VAL A 133 11.30 -4.18 9.72
CA VAL A 133 10.22 -4.92 10.40
C VAL A 133 9.40 -3.98 11.31
N ASP A 134 10.05 -3.04 11.99
CA ASP A 134 9.41 -2.03 12.83
C ASP A 134 8.49 -1.12 12.00
N VAL A 135 8.98 -0.59 10.89
CA VAL A 135 8.18 0.23 9.95
C VAL A 135 6.98 -0.56 9.42
N LEU A 136 7.19 -1.83 9.02
CA LEU A 136 6.10 -2.68 8.53
C LEU A 136 5.03 -2.88 9.61
N GLY A 137 5.45 -3.06 10.87
CA GLY A 137 4.56 -3.22 12.02
C GLY A 137 3.80 -1.95 12.36
N GLU A 138 4.52 -0.83 12.52
CA GLU A 138 3.91 0.46 12.83
C GLU A 138 2.83 0.82 11.80
N LYS A 139 3.17 0.75 10.52
CA LYS A 139 2.26 1.13 9.44
C LYS A 139 1.16 0.09 9.19
N GLY A 140 1.44 -1.19 9.46
CA GLY A 140 0.42 -2.24 9.47
C GLY A 140 -0.65 -2.00 10.54
N VAL A 141 -0.27 -1.58 11.75
CA VAL A 141 -1.22 -1.17 12.80
C VAL A 141 -1.98 0.09 12.37
N GLY A 142 -1.30 1.09 11.79
CA GLY A 142 -1.93 2.31 11.28
C GLY A 142 -3.06 2.00 10.29
N VAL A 143 -2.83 1.09 9.33
CA VAL A 143 -3.87 0.69 8.37
C VAL A 143 -5.09 0.09 9.06
N VAL A 144 -4.88 -0.75 10.08
CA VAL A 144 -6.00 -1.33 10.87
C VAL A 144 -6.75 -0.23 11.62
N GLN A 145 -6.05 0.76 12.19
CA GLN A 145 -6.68 1.92 12.82
C GLN A 145 -7.53 2.73 11.84
N GLY A 146 -7.00 3.00 10.64
CA GLY A 146 -7.74 3.66 9.57
C GLY A 146 -8.99 2.89 9.16
N GLN A 147 -8.89 1.56 9.04
CA GLN A 147 -10.04 0.71 8.70
C GLN A 147 -11.10 0.69 9.81
N VAL A 148 -10.71 0.73 11.09
CA VAL A 148 -11.67 0.82 12.22
C VAL A 148 -12.50 2.10 12.13
N GLU A 149 -11.88 3.24 11.85
CA GLU A 149 -12.58 4.51 11.68
C GLU A 149 -13.48 4.50 10.42
N ASP A 150 -13.02 3.93 9.33
CA ASP A 150 -13.78 3.81 8.09
C ASP A 150 -15.06 2.97 8.29
N VAL A 151 -14.95 1.81 8.93
CA VAL A 151 -16.10 0.96 9.29
C VAL A 151 -17.06 1.68 10.25
N ALA A 152 -16.54 2.46 11.21
CA ALA A 152 -17.36 3.23 12.12
C ALA A 152 -18.15 4.33 11.40
N CYS A 153 -17.51 5.02 10.42
CA CYS A 153 -18.18 6.02 9.58
C CYS A 153 -19.26 5.40 8.70
N SER A 154 -18.96 4.28 8.04
CA SER A 154 -19.90 3.60 7.13
C SER A 154 -21.14 3.06 7.84
N LYS A 155 -21.01 2.59 9.10
CA LYS A 155 -22.12 2.07 9.91
C LYS A 155 -22.92 3.17 10.63
N SER A 156 -22.38 4.38 10.74
CA SER A 156 -23.04 5.51 11.43
C SER A 156 -24.09 6.24 10.58
N GLU A 157 -24.39 5.80 9.37
CA GLU A 157 -25.49 6.36 8.55
C GLU A 157 -26.87 6.25 9.24
N VAL A 158 -27.00 5.48 10.33
CA VAL A 158 -28.22 5.40 11.15
C VAL A 158 -28.37 6.55 12.12
N SER A 159 -27.32 7.35 12.38
CA SER A 159 -27.39 8.52 13.29
C SER A 159 -26.32 9.54 12.89
N LYS A 160 -26.56 10.37 11.88
CA LYS A 160 -25.69 11.51 11.59
C LYS A 160 -25.71 12.49 12.77
N PRO A 161 -24.65 12.61 13.59
CA PRO A 161 -24.53 13.78 14.43
C PRO A 161 -24.24 14.98 13.50
N GLN A 162 -25.13 15.98 13.55
CA GLN A 162 -24.98 17.26 12.85
C GLN A 162 -23.86 18.13 13.48
N THR A 163 -22.67 17.58 13.73
CA THR A 163 -21.54 18.37 14.22
C THR A 163 -20.48 18.41 13.13
N SER A 164 -20.64 19.41 12.26
CA SER A 164 -19.85 19.68 11.06
C SER A 164 -18.33 19.88 11.25
N ASN A 165 -17.81 19.85 12.47
CA ASN A 165 -16.41 20.18 12.76
C ASN A 165 -15.52 18.95 13.04
N LEU A 166 -16.08 17.74 13.18
CA LEU A 166 -15.30 16.51 13.43
C LEU A 166 -15.05 15.68 12.15
N LYS A 167 -15.86 15.86 11.11
CA LYS A 167 -15.74 15.11 9.85
C LYS A 167 -14.37 15.26 9.17
N PRO A 168 -13.84 16.47 8.91
CA PRO A 168 -12.57 16.60 8.22
C PRO A 168 -11.41 15.93 8.95
N GLN A 169 -11.38 15.96 10.30
CA GLN A 169 -10.31 15.36 11.11
C GLN A 169 -10.34 13.81 11.06
N THR A 170 -11.54 13.22 11.04
CA THR A 170 -11.70 11.76 10.94
C THR A 170 -11.31 11.28 9.55
N ASP A 171 -11.73 11.99 8.51
CA ASP A 171 -11.45 11.64 7.14
C ASP A 171 -9.96 11.83 6.80
N ASP A 172 -9.31 12.89 7.28
CA ASP A 172 -7.86 13.06 7.19
C ASP A 172 -7.11 11.92 7.90
N PHE A 173 -7.64 11.44 9.05
CA PHE A 173 -7.08 10.28 9.73
C PHE A 173 -7.20 9.01 8.88
N ILE A 174 -8.38 8.75 8.28
CA ILE A 174 -8.61 7.61 7.38
C ILE A 174 -7.67 7.68 6.19
N TYR A 175 -7.56 8.82 5.52
CA TYR A 175 -6.69 9.00 4.35
C TYR A 175 -5.21 8.76 4.67
N CYS A 176 -4.75 9.26 5.82
CA CYS A 176 -3.39 9.02 6.29
C CYS A 176 -3.15 7.53 6.58
N HIS A 177 -4.04 6.92 7.36
CA HIS A 177 -3.78 5.58 7.89
C HIS A 177 -4.23 4.46 6.95
N LYS A 178 -5.45 4.52 6.39
CA LYS A 178 -5.94 3.48 5.48
C LYS A 178 -5.15 3.46 4.16
N THR A 179 -4.78 4.64 3.64
CA THR A 179 -4.16 4.77 2.31
C THR A 179 -2.67 5.10 2.34
N ALA A 180 -2.26 6.21 2.99
CA ALA A 180 -0.89 6.69 2.91
C ALA A 180 0.11 5.83 3.70
N ASP A 181 -0.28 5.20 4.80
CA ASP A 181 0.64 4.39 5.63
C ASP A 181 1.35 3.28 4.85
N LEU A 182 0.67 2.61 3.91
CA LEU A 182 1.33 1.59 3.09
C LEU A 182 2.28 2.17 2.04
N PHE A 183 2.06 3.39 1.56
CA PHE A 183 3.03 4.09 0.73
C PHE A 183 4.25 4.52 1.54
N ILE A 184 4.03 5.01 2.76
CA ILE A 184 5.10 5.39 3.70
C ILE A 184 5.94 4.17 4.05
N ALA A 185 5.32 3.04 4.39
CA ALA A 185 6.02 1.79 4.65
C ALA A 185 6.85 1.36 3.43
N ALA A 186 6.27 1.36 2.24
CA ALA A 186 6.95 0.96 1.01
C ALA A 186 8.20 1.81 0.77
N ALA A 187 8.09 3.13 0.84
CA ALA A 187 9.19 4.05 0.59
C ALA A 187 10.30 3.95 1.68
N ALA A 188 9.89 3.94 2.94
CA ALA A 188 10.85 3.83 4.06
C ALA A 188 11.61 2.50 4.06
N MET A 189 10.90 1.38 3.86
CA MET A 189 11.51 0.06 3.80
C MET A 189 12.49 -0.05 2.62
N GLY A 190 12.14 0.54 1.47
CA GLY A 190 13.01 0.63 0.31
C GLY A 190 14.28 1.43 0.58
N GLY A 191 14.13 2.63 1.16
CA GLY A 191 15.26 3.47 1.54
C GLY A 191 16.19 2.79 2.55
N LEU A 192 15.65 2.15 3.58
CA LEU A 192 16.40 1.38 4.57
C LEU A 192 17.15 0.19 3.92
N ALA A 193 16.49 -0.56 3.05
CA ALA A 193 17.09 -1.68 2.34
C ALA A 193 18.19 -1.23 1.36
N GLY A 194 18.02 -0.06 0.73
CA GLY A 194 19.03 0.58 -0.12
C GLY A 194 20.23 1.13 0.62
N GLY A 195 20.14 1.28 1.96
CA GLY A 195 21.20 1.83 2.81
C GLY A 195 21.17 3.35 2.92
N GLY A 196 20.01 3.97 2.69
CA GLY A 196 19.80 5.41 2.87
C GLY A 196 20.05 5.87 4.30
N SER A 197 20.46 7.13 4.44
CA SER A 197 20.61 7.79 5.73
C SER A 197 19.23 8.05 6.38
N GLU A 198 19.21 8.45 7.64
CA GLU A 198 18.00 8.88 8.32
C GLU A 198 17.29 10.03 7.58
N ALA A 199 18.08 10.99 7.04
CA ALA A 199 17.57 12.11 6.26
C ALA A 199 16.92 11.63 4.94
N ASP A 200 17.55 10.67 4.24
CA ASP A 200 16.98 10.10 3.02
C ASP A 200 15.66 9.37 3.32
N VAL A 201 15.62 8.57 4.38
CA VAL A 201 14.40 7.87 4.79
C VAL A 201 13.31 8.85 5.20
N ALA A 202 13.63 9.97 5.86
CA ALA A 202 12.67 11.02 6.21
C ALA A 202 12.10 11.68 4.93
N ALA A 203 12.93 12.02 3.95
CA ALA A 203 12.50 12.57 2.67
C ALA A 203 11.60 11.59 1.89
N LEU A 204 11.94 10.29 1.91
CA LEU A 204 11.09 9.24 1.31
C LEU A 204 9.74 9.07 2.01
N LYS A 205 9.70 9.19 3.33
CA LYS A 205 8.43 9.18 4.09
C LYS A 205 7.56 10.38 3.74
N GLU A 206 8.15 11.58 3.62
CA GLU A 206 7.45 12.79 3.21
C GLU A 206 6.91 12.67 1.77
N PHE A 207 7.73 12.20 0.84
CA PHE A 207 7.28 11.86 -0.51
C PHE A 207 6.07 10.94 -0.49
N ALA A 208 6.16 9.83 0.24
CA ALA A 208 5.15 8.79 0.24
C ALA A 208 3.84 9.18 0.94
N LEU A 209 3.90 9.99 2.00
CA LEU A 209 2.73 10.59 2.64
C LEU A 209 1.96 11.43 1.63
N ASN A 210 2.65 12.36 0.99
CA ASN A 210 2.01 13.26 0.01
C ASN A 210 1.52 12.51 -1.23
N LEU A 211 2.23 11.46 -1.68
CA LEU A 211 1.79 10.59 -2.77
C LEU A 211 0.51 9.83 -2.41
N GLY A 212 0.43 9.28 -1.19
CA GLY A 212 -0.74 8.55 -0.70
C GLY A 212 -1.97 9.44 -0.56
N LEU A 213 -1.79 10.66 -0.04
CA LEU A 213 -2.86 11.66 0.03
C LEU A 213 -3.33 12.11 -1.37
N ALA A 214 -2.40 12.41 -2.27
CA ALA A 214 -2.73 12.76 -3.66
C ALA A 214 -3.50 11.63 -4.36
N PHE A 215 -3.11 10.37 -4.09
CA PHE A 215 -3.79 9.19 -4.62
C PHE A 215 -5.23 9.10 -4.14
N GLN A 216 -5.48 9.34 -2.84
CA GLN A 216 -6.83 9.28 -2.27
C GLN A 216 -7.70 10.42 -2.78
N TYR A 217 -7.19 11.65 -2.78
CA TYR A 217 -7.94 12.80 -3.34
C TYR A 217 -8.28 12.62 -4.83
N GLU A 218 -7.42 11.97 -5.61
CA GLU A 218 -7.72 11.65 -7.01
C GLU A 218 -8.80 10.57 -7.13
N ASP A 219 -8.80 9.54 -6.26
CA ASP A 219 -9.86 8.55 -6.22
C ASP A 219 -11.21 9.19 -5.85
N ASP A 220 -11.24 10.09 -4.86
CA ASP A 220 -12.43 10.85 -4.48
C ASP A 220 -13.02 11.68 -5.65
N LEU A 221 -12.15 12.28 -6.48
CA LEU A 221 -12.59 13.02 -7.67
C LEU A 221 -13.20 12.09 -8.73
N LEU A 222 -12.64 10.89 -8.88
CA LEU A 222 -13.12 9.92 -9.87
C LEU A 222 -14.44 9.28 -9.46
N ASP A 223 -14.59 8.98 -8.18
CA ASP A 223 -15.76 8.31 -7.61
C ASP A 223 -16.89 9.31 -7.29
N GLY A 224 -16.55 10.59 -7.09
CA GLY A 224 -17.51 11.66 -6.83
C GLY A 224 -18.11 11.65 -5.43
N ASP A 225 -17.46 10.97 -4.48
CA ASP A 225 -17.91 10.76 -3.09
C ASP A 225 -17.00 11.39 -2.03
N GLY A 226 -16.00 12.15 -2.45
CA GLY A 226 -15.05 12.81 -1.56
C GLY A 226 -15.68 13.82 -0.60
N ILE A 227 -14.99 14.03 0.53
CA ILE A 227 -15.43 14.93 1.62
C ILE A 227 -15.30 16.42 1.28
N TYR A 228 -14.38 16.76 0.38
CA TYR A 228 -14.13 18.14 -0.05
C TYR A 228 -14.89 18.44 -1.35
N PRO A 229 -15.30 19.71 -1.55
CA PRO A 229 -15.84 20.12 -2.85
C PRO A 229 -14.85 19.84 -3.98
N PRO A 230 -15.30 19.47 -5.20
CA PRO A 230 -14.41 19.08 -6.31
C PRO A 230 -13.28 20.08 -6.59
N ALA A 231 -13.55 21.39 -6.56
CA ALA A 231 -12.53 22.41 -6.79
C ALA A 231 -11.46 22.45 -5.69
N GLU A 232 -11.82 22.13 -4.46
CA GLU A 232 -10.89 22.00 -3.33
C GLU A 232 -10.10 20.71 -3.43
N THR A 233 -10.74 19.61 -3.76
CA THR A 233 -10.07 18.32 -3.98
C THR A 233 -9.03 18.41 -5.09
N GLU A 234 -9.37 19.06 -6.22
CA GLU A 234 -8.39 19.33 -7.29
C GLU A 234 -7.19 20.17 -6.81
N ARG A 235 -7.43 21.15 -5.94
CA ARG A 235 -6.35 21.94 -5.33
C ARG A 235 -5.46 21.06 -4.46
N LEU A 236 -6.05 20.22 -3.59
CA LEU A 236 -5.34 19.30 -2.71
C LEU A 236 -4.51 18.28 -3.52
N VAL A 237 -5.06 17.71 -4.60
CA VAL A 237 -4.31 16.85 -5.52
C VAL A 237 -3.06 17.55 -6.05
N ARG A 238 -3.18 18.79 -6.53
CA ARG A 238 -2.04 19.54 -7.07
C ARG A 238 -1.00 19.86 -5.98
N GLU A 239 -1.44 20.32 -4.82
CA GLU A 239 -0.56 20.71 -3.71
C GLU A 239 0.21 19.49 -3.14
N THR A 240 -0.49 18.40 -2.87
CA THR A 240 0.15 17.17 -2.35
C THR A 240 1.07 16.54 -3.38
N THR A 241 0.73 16.58 -4.67
CA THR A 241 1.64 16.12 -5.73
C THR A 241 2.90 16.96 -5.80
N ALA A 242 2.76 18.27 -5.76
CA ALA A 242 3.91 19.17 -5.79
C ALA A 242 4.82 18.94 -4.56
N ALA A 243 4.22 18.75 -3.38
CA ALA A 243 4.95 18.44 -2.15
C ALA A 243 5.69 17.08 -2.25
N ALA A 244 5.02 16.04 -2.78
CA ALA A 244 5.63 14.75 -3.02
C ALA A 244 6.87 14.88 -3.94
N VAL A 245 6.73 15.58 -5.07
CA VAL A 245 7.84 15.77 -6.02
C VAL A 245 8.97 16.58 -5.39
N ALA A 246 8.67 17.62 -4.60
CA ALA A 246 9.66 18.46 -3.93
C ALA A 246 10.47 17.68 -2.88
N ALA A 247 9.85 16.76 -2.14
CA ALA A 247 10.55 15.91 -1.18
C ALA A 247 11.67 15.08 -1.84
N LEU A 248 11.50 14.70 -3.12
CA LEU A 248 12.52 13.94 -3.87
C LEU A 248 13.77 14.77 -4.23
N ASP A 249 13.72 16.10 -4.14
CA ASP A 249 14.89 16.97 -4.41
C ASP A 249 15.97 16.82 -3.33
N GLN A 250 15.63 16.28 -2.18
CA GLN A 250 16.54 16.02 -1.07
C GLN A 250 17.35 14.72 -1.23
N LEU A 251 16.98 13.86 -2.18
CA LEU A 251 17.58 12.54 -2.33
C LEU A 251 18.84 12.59 -3.22
N PRO A 252 19.87 11.77 -2.90
CA PRO A 252 21.20 11.91 -3.52
C PRO A 252 21.29 11.29 -4.93
N CYS A 253 20.35 10.44 -5.32
CA CYS A 253 20.46 9.62 -6.54
C CYS A 253 19.25 9.75 -7.47
N ASP A 254 19.06 8.78 -8.40
CA ASP A 254 18.04 8.84 -9.43
C ASP A 254 16.62 8.69 -8.87
N THR A 255 15.83 9.75 -8.92
CA THR A 255 14.42 9.83 -8.51
C THR A 255 13.45 9.84 -9.68
N THR A 256 13.93 9.68 -10.93
CA THR A 256 13.11 9.80 -12.16
C THR A 256 11.88 8.91 -12.10
N PHE A 257 12.04 7.65 -11.69
CA PHE A 257 10.91 6.71 -11.61
C PHE A 257 9.85 7.16 -10.59
N LEU A 258 10.26 7.62 -9.40
CA LEU A 258 9.32 8.08 -8.37
C LEU A 258 8.56 9.34 -8.83
N ARG A 259 9.22 10.26 -9.54
CA ARG A 259 8.59 11.45 -10.13
C ARG A 259 7.59 11.07 -11.22
N GLU A 260 7.97 10.18 -12.14
CA GLU A 260 7.08 9.68 -13.18
C GLU A 260 5.88 8.94 -12.60
N LEU A 261 6.09 8.17 -11.51
CA LEU A 261 5.02 7.47 -10.80
C LEU A 261 4.03 8.47 -10.19
N ALA A 262 4.51 9.50 -9.49
CA ALA A 262 3.68 10.53 -8.90
C ALA A 262 2.78 11.19 -9.96
N HIS A 263 3.35 11.59 -11.10
CA HIS A 263 2.57 12.18 -12.19
C HIS A 263 1.60 11.21 -12.88
N LYS A 264 1.91 9.90 -12.94
CA LYS A 264 1.03 8.89 -13.53
C LYS A 264 -0.14 8.50 -12.65
N LEU A 265 0.01 8.60 -11.34
CA LEU A 265 -1.07 8.31 -10.38
C LEU A 265 -2.12 9.42 -10.36
N ILE A 266 -1.74 10.62 -10.78
CA ILE A 266 -2.57 11.80 -10.87
C ILE A 266 -2.94 12.01 -12.34
N GLY A 267 -4.21 12.29 -12.62
CA GLY A 267 -4.73 12.41 -13.99
C GLY A 267 -5.03 11.06 -14.64
N ARG A 268 -5.30 10.04 -13.83
CA ARG A 268 -5.87 8.78 -14.33
C ARG A 268 -7.24 9.07 -14.95
N LYS A 269 -7.44 8.58 -16.18
CA LYS A 269 -8.79 8.44 -16.72
C LYS A 269 -9.35 7.09 -16.26
N VAL A 270 -10.61 7.08 -15.84
CA VAL A 270 -11.37 5.86 -15.51
C VAL A 270 -11.34 4.88 -16.68
#